data_8c4a7275cb8fb2fe3589c52f1229bc57
#
_entry.id   8c4a7275cb8fb2fe3589c52f1229bc57
#
_cell.length_a   1.000
_cell.length_b   1.000
_cell.length_c   1.000
_cell.angle_alpha   90.00
_cell.angle_beta   90.00
_cell.angle_gamma   90.00
#
_symmetry.space_group_name_H-M   'P 1'
#
loop_
_entity.id
_entity.type
_entity.pdbx_description
1 polymer ?
#
loop_
_entity_poly.entity_id
_entity_poly.type
_entity_poly.pdbx_seq_one_letter_code
_entity_poly.pdbx_strand_id
1 'polypeptide(L)'
;MSYRVKSAGRSLQWFGYTSWPPYADQRLAAVRGQTFAQRSVGPGISAMQGVRRAAIVRPMTLEQLSALAQIVGAGALLASLIFVGLQIRQNTHSQRVVAVESLAAAIAAINVPAMQSPALGTALATALKDWSLASHDERVIAHYFLFCFFKLHEQAWYQYRSRVLDGAQWAGWENLIRAYYHSPGVQQVWWPSRRQAFSPQFQAYLAATEPPQAITTLADLFGENAITPVDAAKV
;
A
#
# COMPACT_ATOMS: atom_id res chain seq x y z
N MET A 1 8.41 11.41 -54.03
CA MET A 1 8.76 12.40 -53.01
C MET A 1 9.20 11.64 -51.78
N SER A 2 10.54 11.51 -51.58
CA SER A 2 11.13 10.71 -50.49
C SER A 2 11.29 11.55 -49.24
N TYR A 3 10.61 11.19 -48.15
CA TYR A 3 10.86 11.79 -46.85
C TYR A 3 11.94 10.98 -46.11
N ARG A 4 13.09 11.60 -45.95
CA ARG A 4 14.23 11.08 -45.17
C ARG A 4 14.00 11.42 -43.69
N VAL A 5 13.68 10.42 -42.87
CA VAL A 5 13.59 10.58 -41.42
C VAL A 5 15.00 10.56 -40.84
N LYS A 6 15.45 11.69 -40.27
CA LYS A 6 16.67 11.79 -39.49
C LYS A 6 16.38 11.23 -38.08
N SER A 7 16.96 10.10 -37.73
CA SER A 7 17.03 9.59 -36.38
C SER A 7 18.02 10.40 -35.56
N ALA A 8 17.54 11.23 -34.65
CA ALA A 8 18.37 11.84 -33.63
C ALA A 8 18.40 10.88 -32.41
N GLY A 9 19.53 10.19 -32.29
CA GLY A 9 19.82 9.37 -31.11
C GLY A 9 19.95 10.27 -29.87
N ARG A 10 19.04 10.12 -28.92
CA ARG A 10 19.22 10.52 -27.52
C ARG A 10 19.20 9.29 -26.67
N SER A 11 20.37 8.94 -26.18
CA SER A 11 20.58 7.93 -25.15
C SER A 11 19.76 8.29 -23.91
N LEU A 12 18.79 7.46 -23.56
CA LEU A 12 18.12 7.48 -22.27
C LEU A 12 19.13 7.03 -21.20
N GLN A 13 19.69 8.00 -20.51
CA GLN A 13 20.40 7.71 -19.26
C GLN A 13 19.38 7.30 -18.22
N TRP A 14 19.43 6.02 -17.84
CA TRP A 14 18.76 5.51 -16.66
C TRP A 14 19.39 6.16 -15.43
N PHE A 15 18.66 7.03 -14.76
CA PHE A 15 19.00 7.48 -13.42
C PHE A 15 18.90 6.27 -12.48
N GLY A 16 20.07 5.77 -12.11
CA GLY A 16 20.20 4.74 -11.08
C GLY A 16 19.70 5.28 -9.75
N TYR A 17 18.68 4.63 -9.22
CA TYR A 17 18.33 4.74 -7.82
C TYR A 17 19.43 4.05 -7.01
N THR A 18 20.37 4.84 -6.51
CA THR A 18 21.34 4.39 -5.52
C THR A 18 21.19 5.21 -4.26
N SER A 19 21.17 4.46 -3.19
CA SER A 19 21.41 4.83 -1.82
C SER A 19 20.19 5.16 -0.94
N TRP A 20 19.62 4.08 -0.39
CA TRP A 20 19.07 4.11 0.95
C TRP A 20 20.22 4.32 1.95
N PRO A 21 20.08 5.19 2.96
CA PRO A 21 21.08 5.26 4.03
C PRO A 21 21.07 3.94 4.82
N PRO A 22 22.23 3.41 5.22
CA PRO A 22 22.32 2.19 6.02
C PRO A 22 21.89 2.51 7.46
N TYR A 23 20.64 2.18 7.77
CA TYR A 23 20.13 2.20 9.14
C TYR A 23 20.28 0.80 9.76
N ALA A 24 21.50 0.41 10.06
CA ALA A 24 21.83 -0.70 10.97
C ALA A 24 23.33 -0.77 11.12
N ASP A 25 23.94 -0.11 12.09
CA ASP A 25 25.15 -0.61 12.75
C ASP A 25 25.66 0.24 13.92
N GLN A 26 24.80 0.68 14.83
CA GLN A 26 25.25 1.37 16.05
C GLN A 26 24.90 0.66 17.36
N ARG A 27 24.42 -0.57 17.35
CA ARG A 27 24.13 -1.30 18.60
C ARG A 27 24.98 -2.53 18.87
N LEU A 28 26.00 -2.83 18.07
CA LEU A 28 26.88 -3.97 18.32
C LEU A 28 28.32 -3.62 18.74
N ALA A 29 28.64 -2.35 18.93
CA ALA A 29 29.97 -1.92 19.36
C ALA A 29 30.16 -1.78 20.90
N ALA A 30 29.11 -2.05 21.69
CA ALA A 30 29.18 -1.81 23.15
C ALA A 30 29.42 -3.07 24.01
N VAL A 31 29.72 -4.23 23.41
CA VAL A 31 29.93 -5.48 24.18
C VAL A 31 31.35 -6.04 24.04
N ARG A 32 32.26 -5.36 23.39
CA ARG A 32 33.69 -5.79 23.31
C ARG A 32 34.60 -4.82 24.11
N GLY A 33 34.66 -4.99 25.41
CA GLY A 33 35.56 -4.19 26.23
C GLY A 33 35.56 -4.55 27.72
N GLN A 34 35.46 -5.82 28.07
CA GLN A 34 35.80 -6.25 29.42
C GLN A 34 37.13 -7.01 29.39
N THR A 35 38.20 -6.25 29.57
CA THR A 35 39.53 -6.72 29.87
C THR A 35 39.54 -7.57 31.12
N PHE A 36 39.98 -8.80 31.01
CA PHE A 36 40.32 -9.67 32.15
C PHE A 36 41.47 -9.04 32.93
N ALA A 37 41.22 -8.46 34.09
CA ALA A 37 42.21 -8.10 35.06
C ALA A 37 42.69 -9.38 35.75
N GLN A 38 43.91 -9.78 35.44
CA GLN A 38 44.66 -10.81 36.14
C GLN A 38 44.92 -10.37 37.60
N ARG A 39 44.24 -11.01 38.54
CA ARG A 39 44.46 -10.81 39.97
C ARG A 39 45.48 -11.86 40.44
N SER A 40 46.63 -11.38 40.84
CA SER A 40 47.74 -12.13 41.44
C SER A 40 47.31 -12.94 42.67
N VAL A 41 47.72 -14.19 42.68
CA VAL A 41 47.53 -15.14 43.77
C VAL A 41 48.61 -14.88 44.82
N GLY A 42 48.21 -14.49 46.03
CA GLY A 42 49.03 -14.53 47.20
C GLY A 42 48.80 -15.84 48.00
N PRO A 43 49.84 -16.41 48.58
CA PRO A 43 49.71 -17.69 49.32
C PRO A 43 49.24 -17.45 50.77
N GLY A 44 48.07 -17.91 51.06
CA GLY A 44 47.53 -18.01 52.43
C GLY A 44 47.02 -19.41 52.70
N ILE A 45 47.89 -20.21 53.35
CA ILE A 45 47.56 -21.52 53.88
C ILE A 45 46.69 -21.33 55.10
N SER A 46 45.48 -21.83 55.12
CA SER A 46 44.78 -22.24 56.35
C SER A 46 43.68 -23.29 56.04
N ALA A 47 43.89 -24.40 56.66
CA ALA A 47 43.04 -25.55 56.67
C ALA A 47 41.61 -25.21 57.11
N MET A 48 40.66 -25.50 56.25
CA MET A 48 39.30 -25.74 56.65
C MET A 48 38.75 -26.92 55.82
N GLN A 49 38.85 -28.11 56.42
CA GLN A 49 38.17 -29.29 55.93
C GLN A 49 36.66 -29.06 56.05
N GLY A 50 36.13 -28.31 55.06
CA GLY A 50 34.69 -28.20 54.82
C GLY A 50 34.21 -29.45 54.07
N VAL A 51 33.41 -30.23 54.71
CA VAL A 51 32.66 -31.38 54.18
C VAL A 51 32.09 -30.99 52.81
N ARG A 52 32.72 -31.40 51.74
CA ARG A 52 32.14 -31.41 50.42
C ARG A 52 31.00 -32.41 50.47
N ARG A 53 29.78 -31.91 50.75
CA ARG A 53 28.58 -32.64 50.38
C ARG A 53 28.60 -32.78 48.85
N ALA A 54 29.20 -33.86 48.36
CA ALA A 54 29.03 -34.26 46.99
C ALA A 54 27.51 -34.41 46.79
N ALA A 55 26.90 -33.43 46.12
CA ALA A 55 25.53 -33.59 45.64
C ALA A 55 25.59 -34.84 44.78
N ILE A 56 25.01 -35.93 45.24
CA ILE A 56 24.87 -37.19 44.51
C ILE A 56 23.93 -36.81 43.35
N VAL A 57 24.50 -36.40 42.22
CA VAL A 57 23.76 -36.27 40.98
C VAL A 57 23.36 -37.70 40.61
N ARG A 58 22.14 -38.08 40.94
CA ARG A 58 21.58 -39.37 40.53
C ARG A 58 21.64 -39.40 39.00
N PRO A 59 22.24 -40.42 38.40
CA PRO A 59 22.24 -40.56 36.93
C PRO A 59 20.78 -40.64 36.46
N MET A 60 20.40 -39.70 35.59
CA MET A 60 19.07 -39.73 34.97
C MET A 60 18.89 -41.02 34.18
N THR A 61 17.76 -41.66 34.40
CA THR A 61 17.41 -42.87 33.62
C THR A 61 17.13 -42.49 32.16
N LEU A 62 17.32 -43.43 31.24
CA LEU A 62 17.00 -43.21 29.81
C LEU A 62 15.55 -42.74 29.60
N GLU A 63 14.63 -43.23 30.40
CA GLU A 63 13.21 -42.84 30.37
C GLU A 63 13.00 -41.39 30.78
N GLN A 64 13.69 -40.93 31.81
CA GLN A 64 13.62 -39.52 32.27
C GLN A 64 14.21 -38.57 31.20
N LEU A 65 15.31 -38.97 30.53
CA LEU A 65 15.89 -38.20 29.45
C LEU A 65 14.96 -38.15 28.25
N SER A 66 14.31 -39.26 27.89
CA SER A 66 13.33 -39.34 26.81
C SER A 66 12.11 -38.44 27.10
N ALA A 67 11.55 -38.50 28.31
CA ALA A 67 10.42 -37.65 28.71
C ALA A 67 10.79 -36.16 28.67
N LEU A 68 11.99 -35.79 29.13
CA LEU A 68 12.46 -34.42 29.08
C LEU A 68 12.63 -33.92 27.62
N ALA A 69 13.21 -34.77 26.75
CA ALA A 69 13.36 -34.45 25.32
C ALA A 69 12.01 -34.25 24.62
N GLN A 70 10.98 -35.06 25.00
CA GLN A 70 9.63 -34.90 24.46
C GLN A 70 8.98 -33.58 24.92
N ILE A 71 9.12 -33.19 26.18
CA ILE A 71 8.59 -31.95 26.72
C ILE A 71 9.26 -30.74 26.04
N VAL A 72 10.59 -30.77 25.91
CA VAL A 72 11.36 -29.71 25.21
C VAL A 72 10.98 -29.66 23.77
N GLY A 73 10.86 -30.79 23.08
CA GLY A 73 10.42 -30.86 21.68
C GLY A 73 9.02 -30.31 21.48
N ALA A 74 8.05 -30.66 22.35
CA ALA A 74 6.70 -30.12 22.30
C ALA A 74 6.69 -28.59 22.54
N GLY A 75 7.48 -28.11 23.52
CA GLY A 75 7.64 -26.67 23.78
C GLY A 75 8.23 -25.91 22.59
N ALA A 76 9.24 -26.48 21.95
CA ALA A 76 9.85 -25.88 20.75
C ALA A 76 8.89 -25.81 19.57
N LEU A 77 8.04 -26.84 19.37
CA LEU A 77 7.00 -26.83 18.33
C LEU A 77 5.96 -25.74 18.60
N LEU A 78 5.49 -25.60 19.84
CA LEU A 78 4.53 -24.55 20.21
C LEU A 78 5.12 -23.16 20.00
N ALA A 79 6.36 -22.94 20.42
CA ALA A 79 7.06 -21.68 20.21
C ALA A 79 7.21 -21.34 18.70
N SER A 80 7.55 -22.35 17.90
CA SER A 80 7.63 -22.20 16.44
C SER A 80 6.29 -21.83 15.80
N LEU A 81 5.18 -22.47 16.23
CA LEU A 81 3.84 -22.15 15.74
C LEU A 81 3.42 -20.72 16.10
N ILE A 82 3.69 -20.29 17.33
CA ILE A 82 3.42 -18.91 17.78
C ILE A 82 4.23 -17.93 16.92
N PHE A 83 5.51 -18.21 16.70
CA PHE A 83 6.39 -17.37 15.90
C PHE A 83 5.90 -17.24 14.45
N VAL A 84 5.51 -18.36 13.83
CA VAL A 84 4.92 -18.35 12.47
C VAL A 84 3.62 -17.54 12.45
N GLY A 85 2.77 -17.70 13.45
CA GLY A 85 1.53 -16.91 13.58
C GLY A 85 1.80 -15.39 13.64
N LEU A 86 2.81 -14.98 14.40
CA LEU A 86 3.24 -13.58 14.47
C LEU A 86 3.80 -13.08 13.15
N GLN A 87 4.61 -13.89 12.47
CA GLN A 87 5.15 -13.56 11.14
C GLN A 87 4.05 -13.36 10.10
N ILE A 88 3.05 -14.25 10.08
CA ILE A 88 1.91 -14.13 9.16
C ILE A 88 1.16 -12.82 9.43
N ARG A 89 0.92 -12.49 10.70
CA ARG A 89 0.24 -11.24 11.07
C ARG A 89 1.03 -9.99 10.66
N GLN A 90 2.35 -9.98 10.88
CA GLN A 90 3.21 -8.89 10.46
C GLN A 90 3.27 -8.74 8.94
N ASN A 91 3.38 -9.86 8.22
CA ASN A 91 3.39 -9.86 6.76
C ASN A 91 2.07 -9.32 6.19
N THR A 92 0.93 -9.71 6.75
CA THR A 92 -0.39 -9.19 6.33
C THR A 92 -0.49 -7.67 6.54
N HIS A 93 0.02 -7.14 7.65
CA HIS A 93 0.06 -5.71 7.89
C HIS A 93 0.93 -4.97 6.86
N SER A 94 2.13 -5.48 6.60
CA SER A 94 3.04 -4.89 5.60
C SER A 94 2.43 -4.90 4.20
N GLN A 95 1.74 -5.98 3.80
CA GLN A 95 1.05 -6.05 2.52
C GLN A 95 -0.06 -4.99 2.38
N ARG A 96 -0.78 -4.68 3.46
CA ARG A 96 -1.80 -3.62 3.45
C ARG A 96 -1.17 -2.24 3.21
N VAL A 97 -0.07 -1.94 3.88
CA VAL A 97 0.65 -0.67 3.70
C VAL A 97 1.11 -0.53 2.24
N VAL A 98 1.77 -1.55 1.70
CA VAL A 98 2.22 -1.56 0.30
C VAL A 98 1.05 -1.39 -0.68
N ALA A 99 -0.10 -2.00 -0.41
CA ALA A 99 -1.27 -1.86 -1.26
C ALA A 99 -1.82 -0.42 -1.26
N VAL A 100 -1.91 0.22 -0.10
CA VAL A 100 -2.33 1.64 0.00
C VAL A 100 -1.34 2.57 -0.70
N GLU A 101 -0.03 2.36 -0.50
CA GLU A 101 1.02 3.13 -1.18
C GLU A 101 0.96 2.95 -2.70
N SER A 102 0.71 1.73 -3.19
CA SER A 102 0.58 1.46 -4.63
C SER A 102 -0.61 2.17 -5.25
N LEU A 103 -1.74 2.24 -4.55
CA LEU A 103 -2.91 3.01 -4.99
C LEU A 103 -2.63 4.52 -5.00
N ALA A 104 -1.96 5.03 -3.97
CA ALA A 104 -1.57 6.44 -3.89
C ALA A 104 -0.61 6.81 -5.04
N ALA A 105 0.38 5.95 -5.33
CA ALA A 105 1.28 6.13 -6.47
C ALA A 105 0.53 6.09 -7.81
N ALA A 106 -0.43 5.17 -7.97
CA ALA A 106 -1.22 5.05 -9.19
C ALA A 106 -2.12 6.27 -9.41
N ILE A 107 -2.73 6.82 -8.35
CA ILE A 107 -3.53 8.05 -8.46
C ILE A 107 -2.66 9.25 -8.82
N ALA A 108 -1.46 9.35 -8.24
CA ALA A 108 -0.51 10.39 -8.57
C ALA A 108 -0.06 10.29 -10.04
N ALA A 109 0.17 9.08 -10.55
CA ALA A 109 0.54 8.85 -11.94
C ALA A 109 -0.55 9.30 -12.94
N ILE A 110 -1.82 9.27 -12.55
CA ILE A 110 -2.93 9.78 -13.38
C ILE A 110 -3.05 11.31 -13.24
N ASN A 111 -2.92 11.84 -12.04
CA ASN A 111 -3.18 13.25 -11.76
C ASN A 111 -2.01 14.17 -12.14
N VAL A 112 -0.74 13.73 -12.01
CA VAL A 112 0.40 14.57 -12.33
C VAL A 112 0.41 15.02 -13.80
N PRO A 113 0.21 14.14 -14.80
CA PRO A 113 0.04 14.58 -16.19
C PRO A 113 -1.17 15.51 -16.39
N ALA A 114 -2.26 15.26 -15.63
CA ALA A 114 -3.45 16.09 -15.70
C ALA A 114 -3.18 17.53 -15.23
N MET A 115 -2.41 17.70 -14.17
CA MET A 115 -2.00 19.03 -13.67
C MET A 115 -1.10 19.79 -14.65
N GLN A 116 -0.36 19.08 -15.49
CA GLN A 116 0.54 19.65 -16.49
C GLN A 116 -0.14 19.99 -17.82
N SER A 117 -1.39 19.58 -18.02
CA SER A 117 -2.12 19.76 -19.27
C SER A 117 -3.47 20.44 -19.02
N PRO A 118 -3.58 21.76 -19.23
CA PRO A 118 -4.87 22.46 -19.16
C PRO A 118 -5.92 21.86 -20.10
N ALA A 119 -5.50 21.32 -21.24
CA ALA A 119 -6.39 20.68 -22.20
C ALA A 119 -7.11 19.46 -21.60
N LEU A 120 -6.49 18.71 -20.67
CA LEU A 120 -7.12 17.58 -20.01
C LEU A 120 -8.27 18.04 -19.10
N GLY A 121 -8.06 19.11 -18.33
CA GLY A 121 -9.11 19.68 -17.48
C GLY A 121 -10.34 20.09 -18.28
N THR A 122 -10.15 20.82 -19.37
CA THR A 122 -11.21 21.23 -20.29
C THR A 122 -11.91 20.03 -20.92
N ALA A 123 -11.14 19.07 -21.44
CA ALA A 123 -11.68 17.87 -22.06
C ALA A 123 -12.54 17.05 -21.10
N LEU A 124 -12.08 16.89 -19.83
CA LEU A 124 -12.85 16.20 -18.81
C LEU A 124 -14.12 16.95 -18.42
N ALA A 125 -14.03 18.26 -18.17
CA ALA A 125 -15.19 19.07 -17.79
C ALA A 125 -16.27 18.99 -18.88
N THR A 126 -15.90 19.14 -20.14
CA THR A 126 -16.83 19.05 -21.27
C THR A 126 -17.41 17.65 -21.41
N ALA A 127 -16.55 16.62 -21.44
CA ALA A 127 -16.98 15.23 -21.64
C ALA A 127 -17.82 14.68 -20.50
N LEU A 128 -17.57 15.05 -19.24
CA LEU A 128 -18.37 14.64 -18.09
C LEU A 128 -19.77 15.28 -18.11
N LYS A 129 -19.85 16.54 -18.54
CA LYS A 129 -21.13 17.26 -18.65
C LYS A 129 -21.95 16.74 -19.82
N ASP A 130 -21.36 16.70 -21.00
CA ASP A 130 -22.01 16.19 -22.22
C ASP A 130 -20.95 15.70 -23.21
N TRP A 131 -20.94 14.39 -23.42
CA TRP A 131 -19.97 13.74 -24.32
C TRP A 131 -20.08 14.22 -25.76
N SER A 132 -21.26 14.67 -26.20
CA SER A 132 -21.49 15.13 -27.57
C SER A 132 -20.87 16.48 -27.86
N LEU A 133 -20.75 17.32 -26.83
CA LEU A 133 -20.13 18.66 -26.94
C LEU A 133 -18.62 18.61 -27.02
N ALA A 134 -18.00 17.54 -26.53
CA ALA A 134 -16.56 17.38 -26.60
C ALA A 134 -16.10 17.13 -28.04
N SER A 135 -15.06 17.82 -28.47
CA SER A 135 -14.39 17.60 -29.77
C SER A 135 -13.82 16.16 -29.84
N HIS A 136 -13.38 15.76 -31.04
CA HIS A 136 -12.73 14.44 -31.21
C HIS A 136 -11.55 14.26 -30.28
N ASP A 137 -10.64 15.23 -30.23
CA ASP A 137 -9.41 15.17 -29.43
C ASP A 137 -9.73 15.19 -27.91
N GLU A 138 -10.68 16.01 -27.49
CA GLU A 138 -11.14 16.02 -26.10
C GLU A 138 -11.76 14.68 -25.69
N ARG A 139 -12.56 14.04 -26.55
CA ARG A 139 -13.10 12.70 -26.29
C ARG A 139 -12.00 11.65 -26.18
N VAL A 140 -10.96 11.72 -27.01
CA VAL A 140 -9.83 10.80 -26.92
C VAL A 140 -9.09 10.97 -25.59
N ILE A 141 -8.79 12.19 -25.19
CA ILE A 141 -8.12 12.51 -23.92
C ILE A 141 -8.98 12.06 -22.74
N ALA A 142 -10.24 12.45 -22.73
CA ALA A 142 -11.19 12.06 -21.66
C ALA A 142 -11.38 10.54 -21.57
N HIS A 143 -11.42 9.85 -22.73
CA HIS A 143 -11.54 8.40 -22.77
C HIS A 143 -10.37 7.70 -22.05
N TYR A 144 -9.13 8.04 -22.36
CA TYR A 144 -7.96 7.40 -21.74
C TYR A 144 -7.88 7.70 -20.25
N PHE A 145 -8.17 8.95 -19.86
CA PHE A 145 -8.22 9.30 -18.43
C PHE A 145 -9.28 8.49 -17.70
N LEU A 146 -10.52 8.49 -18.18
CA LEU A 146 -11.63 7.76 -17.55
C LEU A 146 -11.34 6.25 -17.50
N PHE A 147 -10.74 5.69 -18.54
CA PHE A 147 -10.40 4.28 -18.56
C PHE A 147 -9.40 3.93 -17.44
N CYS A 148 -8.32 4.68 -17.32
CA CYS A 148 -7.32 4.49 -16.26
C CYS A 148 -7.93 4.73 -14.86
N PHE A 149 -8.73 5.78 -14.74
CA PHE A 149 -9.41 6.16 -13.50
C PHE A 149 -10.37 5.06 -13.00
N PHE A 150 -11.24 4.57 -13.88
CA PHE A 150 -12.17 3.50 -13.52
C PHE A 150 -11.46 2.16 -13.27
N LYS A 151 -10.38 1.85 -14.00
CA LYS A 151 -9.56 0.66 -13.73
C LYS A 151 -8.88 0.72 -12.37
N LEU A 152 -8.38 1.87 -11.98
CA LEU A 152 -7.80 2.08 -10.66
C LEU A 152 -8.85 1.91 -9.56
N HIS A 153 -10.06 2.44 -9.76
CA HIS A 153 -11.17 2.28 -8.80
C HIS A 153 -11.68 0.84 -8.72
N GLU A 154 -11.71 0.11 -9.83
CA GLU A 154 -12.00 -1.32 -9.82
C GLU A 154 -11.00 -2.07 -8.96
N GLN A 155 -9.71 -1.76 -9.08
CA GLN A 155 -8.67 -2.37 -8.26
C GLN A 155 -8.81 -1.99 -6.77
N ALA A 156 -9.08 -0.72 -6.46
CA ALA A 156 -9.32 -0.26 -5.09
C ALA A 156 -10.56 -0.96 -4.47
N TRP A 157 -11.62 -1.15 -5.27
CA TRP A 157 -12.82 -1.87 -4.84
C TRP A 157 -12.53 -3.34 -4.51
N TYR A 158 -11.71 -4.03 -5.30
CA TYR A 158 -11.28 -5.39 -4.98
C TYR A 158 -10.44 -5.46 -3.71
N GLN A 159 -9.57 -4.48 -3.49
CA GLN A 159 -8.78 -4.38 -2.24
C GLN A 159 -9.68 -4.16 -1.02
N TYR A 160 -10.71 -3.33 -1.15
CA TYR A 160 -11.75 -3.16 -0.12
C TYR A 160 -12.50 -4.47 0.15
N ARG A 161 -12.99 -5.14 -0.91
CA ARG A 161 -13.66 -6.44 -0.80
C ARG A 161 -12.80 -7.51 -0.12
N SER A 162 -11.51 -7.50 -0.37
CA SER A 162 -10.52 -8.40 0.24
C SER A 162 -10.06 -7.94 1.64
N ARG A 163 -10.66 -6.88 2.19
CA ARG A 163 -10.33 -6.30 3.50
C ARG A 163 -8.87 -5.82 3.60
N VAL A 164 -8.25 -5.49 2.48
CA VAL A 164 -6.96 -4.81 2.41
C VAL A 164 -7.13 -3.33 2.72
N LEU A 165 -8.08 -2.67 2.07
CA LEU A 165 -8.56 -1.34 2.44
C LEU A 165 -9.64 -1.47 3.53
N ASP A 166 -9.63 -0.58 4.50
CA ASP A 166 -10.72 -0.46 5.48
C ASP A 166 -11.87 0.40 4.95
N GLY A 167 -12.99 0.40 5.69
CA GLY A 167 -14.19 1.15 5.27
C GLY A 167 -14.00 2.65 5.21
N ALA A 168 -13.17 3.24 6.09
CA ALA A 168 -12.91 4.68 6.10
C ALA A 168 -12.07 5.09 4.88
N GLN A 169 -11.06 4.28 4.55
CA GLN A 169 -10.25 4.49 3.34
C GLN A 169 -11.10 4.34 2.07
N TRP A 170 -11.97 3.32 2.03
CA TRP A 170 -12.85 3.09 0.88
C TRP A 170 -13.86 4.21 0.67
N ALA A 171 -14.41 4.81 1.72
CA ALA A 171 -15.42 5.86 1.61
C ALA A 171 -14.98 7.04 0.72
N GLY A 172 -13.71 7.44 0.79
CA GLY A 172 -13.16 8.47 -0.09
C GLY A 172 -13.14 8.04 -1.57
N TRP A 173 -12.72 6.80 -1.83
CA TRP A 173 -12.72 6.22 -3.18
C TRP A 173 -14.13 6.07 -3.75
N GLU A 174 -15.07 5.61 -2.92
CA GLU A 174 -16.47 5.43 -3.28
C GLU A 174 -17.12 6.75 -3.67
N ASN A 175 -16.96 7.79 -2.86
CA ASN A 175 -17.52 9.09 -3.16
C ASN A 175 -16.99 9.64 -4.49
N LEU A 176 -15.69 9.48 -4.73
CA LEU A 176 -15.07 9.97 -5.95
C LEU A 176 -15.55 9.20 -7.18
N ILE A 177 -15.58 7.86 -7.15
CA ILE A 177 -16.06 7.08 -8.30
C ILE A 177 -17.53 7.33 -8.60
N ARG A 178 -18.37 7.50 -7.57
CA ARG A 178 -19.79 7.81 -7.74
C ARG A 178 -19.98 9.16 -8.45
N ALA A 179 -19.19 10.17 -8.12
CA ALA A 179 -19.26 11.46 -8.79
C ALA A 179 -18.97 11.35 -10.30
N TYR A 180 -17.94 10.61 -10.66
CA TYR A 180 -17.62 10.38 -12.07
C TYR A 180 -18.64 9.47 -12.77
N TYR A 181 -19.03 8.38 -12.11
CA TYR A 181 -19.95 7.40 -12.69
C TYR A 181 -21.33 8.01 -12.99
N HIS A 182 -21.86 8.85 -12.10
CA HIS A 182 -23.18 9.46 -12.26
C HIS A 182 -23.14 10.76 -13.07
N SER A 183 -21.98 11.19 -13.61
CA SER A 183 -21.95 12.32 -14.53
C SER A 183 -22.66 11.97 -15.86
N PRO A 184 -23.43 12.91 -16.46
CA PRO A 184 -24.26 12.64 -17.63
C PRO A 184 -23.46 12.05 -18.81
N GLY A 185 -22.29 12.61 -19.14
CA GLY A 185 -21.48 12.13 -20.26
C GLY A 185 -20.96 10.71 -20.07
N VAL A 186 -20.67 10.32 -18.82
CA VAL A 186 -20.24 8.95 -18.48
C VAL A 186 -21.44 8.00 -18.54
N GLN A 187 -22.53 8.31 -17.88
CA GLN A 187 -23.72 7.44 -17.80
C GLN A 187 -24.35 7.17 -19.15
N GLN A 188 -24.49 8.20 -19.98
CA GLN A 188 -25.25 8.10 -21.22
C GLN A 188 -24.41 7.51 -22.36
N VAL A 189 -23.11 7.78 -22.41
CA VAL A 189 -22.30 7.45 -23.60
C VAL A 189 -21.08 6.61 -23.26
N TRP A 190 -20.22 7.08 -22.36
CA TRP A 190 -18.92 6.45 -22.15
C TRP A 190 -19.04 5.07 -21.48
N TRP A 191 -19.79 4.98 -20.38
CA TRP A 191 -19.93 3.72 -19.64
C TRP A 191 -20.63 2.63 -20.43
N PRO A 192 -21.79 2.85 -21.09
CA PRO A 192 -22.42 1.83 -21.94
C PRO A 192 -21.47 1.27 -22.99
N SER A 193 -20.58 2.11 -23.54
CA SER A 193 -19.62 1.73 -24.58
C SER A 193 -18.43 0.95 -24.05
N ARG A 194 -18.06 1.10 -22.74
CA ARG A 194 -16.81 0.59 -22.17
C ARG A 194 -16.99 -0.37 -21.00
N ARG A 195 -18.17 -0.51 -20.43
CA ARG A 195 -18.44 -1.35 -19.26
C ARG A 195 -17.93 -2.79 -19.39
N GLN A 196 -17.92 -3.35 -20.60
CA GLN A 196 -17.45 -4.72 -20.83
C GLN A 196 -15.93 -4.90 -20.55
N ALA A 197 -15.17 -3.83 -20.48
CA ALA A 197 -13.77 -3.87 -20.07
C ALA A 197 -13.58 -4.06 -18.55
N PHE A 198 -14.65 -4.05 -17.79
CA PHE A 198 -14.67 -4.17 -16.32
C PHE A 198 -15.33 -5.47 -15.88
N SER A 199 -15.00 -5.94 -14.68
CA SER A 199 -15.57 -7.17 -14.15
C SER A 199 -17.10 -7.05 -13.93
N PRO A 200 -17.87 -8.12 -14.12
CA PRO A 200 -19.31 -8.09 -13.90
C PRO A 200 -19.70 -7.66 -12.48
N GLN A 201 -18.88 -8.03 -11.47
CA GLN A 201 -19.15 -7.67 -10.09
C GLN A 201 -18.96 -6.16 -9.85
N PHE A 202 -17.93 -5.54 -10.45
CA PHE A 202 -17.73 -4.10 -10.35
C PHE A 202 -18.80 -3.32 -11.12
N GLN A 203 -19.23 -3.84 -12.29
CA GLN A 203 -20.36 -3.26 -13.03
C GLN A 203 -21.65 -3.27 -12.19
N ALA A 204 -21.97 -4.42 -11.55
CA ALA A 204 -23.13 -4.54 -10.68
C ALA A 204 -23.03 -3.61 -9.45
N TYR A 205 -21.84 -3.50 -8.88
CA TYR A 205 -21.59 -2.57 -7.77
C TYR A 205 -21.91 -1.13 -8.18
N LEU A 206 -21.34 -0.63 -9.29
CA LEU A 206 -21.58 0.74 -9.76
C LEU A 206 -23.06 0.98 -10.08
N ALA A 207 -23.71 0.02 -10.71
CA ALA A 207 -25.14 0.13 -11.04
C ALA A 207 -26.05 0.21 -9.79
N ALA A 208 -25.59 -0.30 -8.65
CA ALA A 208 -26.31 -0.23 -7.38
C ALA A 208 -26.01 1.05 -6.59
N THR A 209 -25.07 1.89 -7.04
CA THR A 209 -24.74 3.14 -6.35
C THR A 209 -25.76 4.24 -6.67
N GLU A 210 -26.03 5.10 -5.71
CA GLU A 210 -26.85 6.30 -5.89
C GLU A 210 -25.98 7.50 -6.28
N PRO A 211 -26.53 8.49 -7.01
CA PRO A 211 -25.84 9.76 -7.23
C PRO A 211 -25.43 10.41 -5.90
N PRO A 212 -24.26 10.99 -5.83
CA PRO A 212 -23.83 11.67 -4.62
C PRO A 212 -24.69 12.90 -4.37
N GLN A 213 -25.17 13.09 -3.13
CA GLN A 213 -26.11 14.17 -2.79
C GLN A 213 -25.48 15.57 -2.77
N ALA A 214 -24.15 15.68 -2.75
CA ALA A 214 -23.45 16.94 -2.53
C ALA A 214 -22.04 17.00 -3.15
N ILE A 215 -21.77 16.31 -4.26
CA ILE A 215 -20.47 16.48 -4.92
C ILE A 215 -20.66 17.45 -6.08
N THR A 216 -20.08 18.63 -5.90
CA THR A 216 -19.77 19.55 -6.98
C THR A 216 -19.04 18.80 -8.08
N THR A 217 -19.58 18.79 -9.28
CA THR A 217 -18.88 18.18 -10.42
C THR A 217 -17.59 18.96 -10.69
N LEU A 218 -16.60 18.32 -11.33
CA LEU A 218 -15.40 19.05 -11.75
C LEU A 218 -15.75 20.25 -12.65
N ALA A 219 -16.82 20.14 -13.44
CA ALA A 219 -17.34 21.23 -14.24
C ALA A 219 -17.81 22.41 -13.39
N ASP A 220 -18.43 22.15 -12.25
CA ASP A 220 -18.87 23.20 -11.32
C ASP A 220 -17.69 23.77 -10.53
N LEU A 221 -16.71 22.95 -10.19
CA LEU A 221 -15.54 23.36 -9.43
C LEU A 221 -14.60 24.29 -10.26
N PHE A 222 -14.49 24.04 -11.57
CA PHE A 222 -13.62 24.77 -12.49
C PHE A 222 -14.39 25.69 -13.45
N GLY A 223 -15.72 25.76 -13.32
CA GLY A 223 -16.56 26.64 -14.14
C GLY A 223 -16.38 28.13 -13.77
N GLU A 224 -16.67 29.02 -14.71
CA GLU A 224 -16.64 30.48 -14.48
C GLU A 224 -17.59 30.96 -13.36
N ASN A 225 -18.58 30.14 -13.02
CA ASN A 225 -19.48 30.31 -11.88
C ASN A 225 -19.02 29.49 -10.68
N ALA A 226 -17.70 29.46 -10.40
CA ALA A 226 -17.14 28.76 -9.25
C ALA A 226 -17.97 29.09 -7.99
N ILE A 227 -18.51 28.04 -7.39
CA ILE A 227 -19.44 28.09 -6.26
C ILE A 227 -18.88 29.00 -5.19
N THR A 228 -19.61 30.05 -4.89
CA THR A 228 -19.44 30.76 -3.62
C THR A 228 -19.52 29.72 -2.52
N PRO A 229 -18.56 29.64 -1.59
CA PRO A 229 -18.64 28.67 -0.51
C PRO A 229 -19.99 28.76 0.16
N VAL A 230 -20.82 27.74 -0.01
CA VAL A 230 -22.07 27.64 0.73
C VAL A 230 -21.69 27.70 2.20
N ASP A 231 -22.28 28.71 2.89
CA ASP A 231 -22.08 29.00 4.29
C ASP A 231 -21.70 27.77 5.12
N ALA A 232 -20.43 27.66 5.46
CA ALA A 232 -19.92 26.76 6.52
C ALA A 232 -20.39 27.21 7.92
N ALA A 233 -21.41 28.06 7.99
CA ALA A 233 -21.94 28.70 9.21
C ALA A 233 -23.22 28.06 9.73
N LYS A 234 -23.59 26.85 9.23
CA LYS A 234 -24.74 26.11 9.79
C LYS A 234 -24.43 24.63 9.91
N VAL A 235 -23.47 24.27 10.75
CA VAL A 235 -23.39 22.98 11.43
C VAL A 235 -22.92 23.23 12.86
#